data_d84c000b2eafca5c826f153f9dcbe186
#
_entry.id   d84c000b2eafca5c826f153f9dcbe186
#
_cell.length_a   1.000
_cell.length_b   1.000
_cell.length_c   1.000
_cell.angle_alpha   90.00
_cell.angle_beta   90.00
_cell.angle_gamma   90.00
#
_symmetry.space_group_name_H-M   'P 1'
#
loop_
_entity.id
_entity.type
_entity.pdbx_description
1 polymer ?
#
loop_
_entity_poly.entity_id
_entity_poly.type
_entity_poly.pdbx_seq_one_letter_code
_entity_poly.pdbx_strand_id
1 'polypeptide(L)'
;MVWTGNAEGVRFTQGGTTYLAKAIVTLAAKGEATTALPAIEYTECADIAAFNALENGTYANVTLTDAEVTGVSADGYSTVFIQDATGGCWIQYTSLNGQLQEKTKVSGTVYVVKRVASGNTQMKEAEDTPKSKLTATAIRDYTIVEGTLAEVNVAANLNKVVKLTGASLEETSATAGKLTQGDVTIDVNNGSATANQQLHKISEWAKDTKLENVTIVAILVAKSATTNQLLPISMTDNALDGIANVAADADGATTIYSLQGVRQSSLKKGLYIVGGKKVMVK
;
A
#
# COMPACT_ATOMS: atom_id res chain seq x y z
N MET A 1 32.77 17.53 -36.87
CA MET A 1 31.42 17.72 -36.33
C MET A 1 31.54 18.83 -35.28
N VAL A 2 30.90 19.97 -35.52
CA VAL A 2 30.92 21.08 -34.55
C VAL A 2 29.71 20.91 -33.67
N TRP A 3 29.93 20.66 -32.38
CA TRP A 3 28.86 20.57 -31.40
C TRP A 3 28.59 21.96 -30.82
N THR A 4 27.32 22.40 -30.86
CA THR A 4 26.89 23.71 -30.38
C THR A 4 25.96 23.57 -29.17
N GLY A 5 26.27 22.65 -28.24
CA GLY A 5 25.53 22.52 -26.97
C GLY A 5 25.99 23.56 -25.96
N ASN A 6 25.09 24.00 -25.08
CA ASN A 6 25.41 24.84 -23.93
C ASN A 6 25.70 23.98 -22.68
N ALA A 7 26.11 24.60 -21.59
CA ALA A 7 26.42 23.92 -20.33
C ALA A 7 25.17 23.21 -19.69
N GLU A 8 23.95 23.45 -20.18
CA GLU A 8 22.72 22.86 -19.68
C GLU A 8 22.36 21.51 -20.35
N GLY A 9 23.10 21.12 -21.41
CA GLY A 9 22.87 19.89 -22.16
C GLY A 9 22.16 20.08 -23.50
N VAL A 10 21.94 18.99 -24.22
CA VAL A 10 21.28 18.97 -25.53
C VAL A 10 19.83 18.54 -25.37
N ARG A 11 18.94 19.35 -25.91
CA ARG A 11 17.52 18.96 -26.03
C ARG A 11 17.32 18.24 -27.36
N PHE A 12 16.64 17.10 -27.32
CA PHE A 12 16.19 16.41 -28.52
C PHE A 12 14.73 15.99 -28.36
N THR A 13 14.00 15.90 -29.45
CA THR A 13 12.60 15.48 -29.46
C THR A 13 12.49 14.17 -30.22
N GLN A 14 11.85 13.19 -29.59
CA GLN A 14 11.53 11.91 -30.21
C GLN A 14 10.08 11.53 -29.85
N GLY A 15 9.28 11.19 -30.85
CA GLY A 15 7.90 10.78 -30.64
C GLY A 15 7.01 11.86 -29.98
N GLY A 16 7.28 13.15 -30.23
CA GLY A 16 6.55 14.27 -29.60
C GLY A 16 6.98 14.63 -28.17
N THR A 17 7.92 13.90 -27.58
CA THR A 17 8.46 14.16 -26.24
C THR A 17 9.83 14.80 -26.34
N THR A 18 10.06 15.90 -25.63
CA THR A 18 11.35 16.58 -25.57
C THR A 18 12.16 16.05 -24.38
N TYR A 19 13.32 15.55 -24.68
CA TYR A 19 14.29 15.04 -23.69
C TYR A 19 15.42 16.05 -23.52
N LEU A 20 15.93 16.16 -22.30
CA LEU A 20 17.15 16.88 -21.98
C LEU A 20 18.25 15.86 -21.69
N ALA A 21 19.15 15.66 -22.64
CA ALA A 21 20.34 14.88 -22.40
C ALA A 21 21.38 15.78 -21.72
N LYS A 22 21.62 15.57 -20.43
CA LYS A 22 22.79 16.13 -19.74
C LYS A 22 23.99 15.22 -20.02
N ALA A 23 24.68 15.49 -21.11
CA ALA A 23 25.96 14.89 -21.36
C ALA A 23 27.04 15.93 -21.04
N ILE A 24 27.92 15.65 -20.10
CA ILE A 24 29.19 16.37 -19.97
C ILE A 24 30.10 15.69 -20.98
N VAL A 25 30.25 16.31 -22.15
CA VAL A 25 31.22 15.85 -23.16
C VAL A 25 32.49 16.65 -22.97
N THR A 26 33.53 16.04 -22.40
CA THR A 26 34.86 16.60 -22.39
C THR A 26 35.56 16.16 -23.67
N LEU A 27 35.79 17.10 -24.58
CA LEU A 27 36.59 16.84 -25.77
C LEU A 27 38.07 16.99 -25.38
N ALA A 28 38.77 15.88 -25.33
CA ALA A 28 40.23 15.90 -25.21
C ALA A 28 40.88 15.87 -26.61
N ALA A 29 42.02 16.49 -26.74
CA ALA A 29 42.88 16.31 -27.93
C ALA A 29 43.29 14.83 -28.04
N LYS A 30 43.52 14.37 -29.25
CA LYS A 30 43.90 12.97 -29.48
C LYS A 30 45.17 12.64 -28.66
N GLY A 31 45.05 11.75 -27.71
CA GLY A 31 46.12 11.30 -26.81
C GLY A 31 46.13 11.95 -25.43
N GLU A 32 45.23 12.89 -25.13
CA GLU A 32 45.04 13.43 -23.77
C GLU A 32 44.08 12.56 -22.95
N ALA A 33 44.35 12.45 -21.65
CA ALA A 33 43.44 11.76 -20.73
C ALA A 33 42.16 12.56 -20.57
N THR A 34 41.00 11.92 -20.78
CA THR A 34 39.73 12.51 -20.45
C THR A 34 39.50 12.42 -18.93
N THR A 35 39.02 13.49 -18.32
CA THR A 35 38.59 13.44 -16.92
C THR A 35 37.41 12.46 -16.83
N ALA A 36 37.49 11.46 -15.98
CA ALA A 36 36.37 10.58 -15.71
C ALA A 36 35.19 11.39 -15.16
N LEU A 37 33.98 11.02 -15.57
CA LEU A 37 32.79 11.59 -14.92
C LEU A 37 32.86 11.32 -13.41
N PRO A 38 32.48 12.27 -12.57
CA PRO A 38 32.43 12.04 -11.13
C PRO A 38 31.53 10.83 -10.85
N ALA A 39 32.01 9.94 -9.98
CA ALA A 39 31.19 8.82 -9.53
C ALA A 39 29.93 9.34 -8.83
N ILE A 40 28.80 8.65 -9.03
CA ILE A 40 27.58 8.95 -8.28
C ILE A 40 27.84 8.59 -6.81
N GLU A 41 27.67 9.57 -5.93
CA GLU A 41 27.74 9.36 -4.49
C GLU A 41 26.37 8.91 -4.00
N TYR A 42 26.35 7.81 -3.27
CA TYR A 42 25.15 7.26 -2.66
C TYR A 42 25.12 7.58 -1.18
N THR A 43 23.98 8.10 -0.69
CA THR A 43 23.73 8.24 0.74
C THR A 43 23.34 6.89 1.31
N GLU A 44 24.06 6.43 2.33
CA GLU A 44 23.75 5.19 3.05
C GLU A 44 22.48 5.38 3.90
N CYS A 45 21.50 4.50 3.70
CA CYS A 45 20.26 4.45 4.49
C CYS A 45 20.14 3.07 5.13
N ALA A 46 20.11 3.05 6.46
CA ALA A 46 20.01 1.81 7.22
C ALA A 46 18.62 1.16 7.14
N ASP A 47 17.59 1.93 6.79
CA ASP A 47 16.19 1.51 6.78
C ASP A 47 15.33 2.44 5.90
N ILE A 48 14.02 2.13 5.83
CA ILE A 48 13.05 2.91 5.04
C ILE A 48 12.85 4.33 5.61
N ALA A 49 12.89 4.53 6.92
CA ALA A 49 12.71 5.87 7.51
C ALA A 49 13.89 6.79 7.16
N ALA A 50 15.12 6.28 7.21
CA ALA A 50 16.30 7.03 6.79
C ALA A 50 16.20 7.45 5.32
N PHE A 51 15.76 6.55 4.43
CA PHE A 51 15.49 6.89 3.04
C PHE A 51 14.38 7.93 2.89
N ASN A 52 13.29 7.78 3.63
CA ASN A 52 12.16 8.73 3.58
C ASN A 52 12.56 10.14 4.04
N ALA A 53 13.59 10.29 4.84
CA ALA A 53 14.08 11.59 5.32
C ALA A 53 14.97 12.34 4.31
N LEU A 54 15.47 11.69 3.26
CA LEU A 54 16.34 12.31 2.27
C LEU A 54 15.62 13.42 1.47
N GLU A 55 16.39 14.26 0.83
CA GLU A 55 15.88 15.21 -0.17
C GLU A 55 15.44 14.49 -1.45
N ASN A 56 14.44 15.06 -2.16
CA ASN A 56 14.01 14.55 -3.45
C ASN A 56 15.15 14.63 -4.49
N GLY A 57 15.40 13.55 -5.21
CA GLY A 57 16.48 13.44 -6.18
C GLY A 57 17.81 12.91 -5.62
N THR A 58 17.90 12.62 -4.31
CA THR A 58 19.09 12.03 -3.69
C THR A 58 19.26 10.58 -4.13
N TYR A 59 20.47 10.22 -4.56
CA TYR A 59 20.87 8.83 -4.76
C TYR A 59 21.11 8.16 -3.40
N ALA A 60 20.58 6.98 -3.23
CA ALA A 60 20.65 6.26 -1.96
C ALA A 60 20.98 4.78 -2.16
N ASN A 61 21.69 4.26 -1.19
CA ASN A 61 21.97 2.86 -0.97
C ASN A 61 21.15 2.45 0.28
N VAL A 62 20.02 1.79 0.07
CA VAL A 62 19.08 1.45 1.13
C VAL A 62 19.25 0.00 1.55
N THR A 63 19.58 -0.23 2.80
CA THR A 63 19.61 -1.57 3.38
C THR A 63 18.20 -1.95 3.84
N LEU A 64 17.63 -2.98 3.21
CA LEU A 64 16.39 -3.59 3.64
C LEU A 64 16.70 -4.80 4.54
N THR A 65 16.08 -4.85 5.70
CA THR A 65 16.17 -5.97 6.63
C THR A 65 14.76 -6.44 6.93
N ASP A 66 14.40 -7.62 6.42
CA ASP A 66 13.08 -8.21 6.59
C ASP A 66 11.93 -7.24 6.23
N ALA A 67 12.13 -6.36 5.24
CA ALA A 67 11.08 -5.48 4.76
C ALA A 67 9.98 -6.29 4.09
N GLU A 68 8.72 -6.02 4.43
CA GLU A 68 7.56 -6.75 3.96
C GLU A 68 7.04 -6.16 2.64
N VAL A 69 6.82 -7.00 1.63
CA VAL A 69 6.12 -6.62 0.40
C VAL A 69 4.61 -6.73 0.66
N THR A 70 3.96 -5.57 0.76
CA THR A 70 2.56 -5.47 1.20
C THR A 70 1.57 -5.31 0.07
N GLY A 71 2.03 -5.03 -1.13
CA GLY A 71 1.19 -4.95 -2.31
C GLY A 71 2.02 -4.83 -3.58
N VAL A 72 1.50 -5.42 -4.65
CA VAL A 72 2.08 -5.35 -5.99
C VAL A 72 0.98 -4.88 -6.94
N SER A 73 1.27 -3.90 -7.80
CA SER A 73 0.30 -3.40 -8.78
C SER A 73 -0.22 -4.52 -9.69
N ALA A 74 -1.44 -4.36 -10.21
CA ALA A 74 -2.09 -5.39 -11.03
C ALA A 74 -1.32 -5.76 -12.31
N ASP A 75 -0.49 -4.84 -12.82
CA ASP A 75 0.44 -5.12 -13.93
C ASP A 75 1.70 -5.89 -13.49
N GLY A 76 1.86 -6.12 -12.17
CA GLY A 76 3.01 -6.83 -11.60
C GLY A 76 4.33 -6.08 -11.71
N TYR A 77 4.32 -4.84 -12.18
CA TYR A 77 5.54 -4.13 -12.55
C TYR A 77 5.65 -2.70 -12.04
N SER A 78 4.59 -1.90 -12.16
CA SER A 78 4.72 -0.44 -12.00
C SER A 78 4.99 -0.02 -10.56
N THR A 79 4.38 -0.65 -9.59
CA THR A 79 4.45 -0.25 -8.18
C THR A 79 4.46 -1.46 -7.28
N VAL A 80 5.42 -1.49 -6.35
CA VAL A 80 5.49 -2.44 -5.25
C VAL A 80 5.53 -1.67 -3.95
N PHE A 81 4.63 -1.98 -3.03
CA PHE A 81 4.61 -1.41 -1.69
C PHE A 81 5.44 -2.25 -0.76
N ILE A 82 6.34 -1.60 -0.03
CA ILE A 82 7.16 -2.22 1.01
C ILE A 82 7.05 -1.46 2.31
N GLN A 83 7.17 -2.17 3.41
CA GLN A 83 7.26 -1.59 4.74
C GLN A 83 8.26 -2.35 5.60
N ASP A 84 8.84 -1.65 6.58
CA ASP A 84 9.58 -2.23 7.69
C ASP A 84 9.07 -1.65 9.03
N ALA A 85 9.74 -1.94 10.13
CA ALA A 85 9.38 -1.40 11.44
C ALA A 85 9.43 0.14 11.45
N THR A 86 10.27 0.76 10.62
CA THR A 86 10.58 2.18 10.62
C THR A 86 9.70 3.00 9.68
N GLY A 87 9.26 2.43 8.54
CA GLY A 87 8.48 3.18 7.56
C GLY A 87 7.88 2.33 6.45
N GLY A 88 7.19 3.00 5.54
CA GLY A 88 6.69 2.42 4.29
C GLY A 88 7.13 3.24 3.07
N CYS A 89 7.27 2.59 1.92
CA CYS A 89 7.72 3.22 0.68
C CYS A 89 7.19 2.48 -0.55
N TRP A 90 7.24 3.11 -1.71
CA TRP A 90 7.02 2.46 -2.99
C TRP A 90 8.35 2.14 -3.67
N ILE A 91 8.47 0.96 -4.26
CA ILE A 91 9.46 0.67 -5.29
C ILE A 91 8.75 0.85 -6.63
N GLN A 92 9.24 1.73 -7.49
CA GLN A 92 8.55 2.08 -8.72
C GLN A 92 9.48 2.06 -9.93
N TYR A 93 9.09 1.29 -10.96
CA TYR A 93 9.82 1.16 -12.24
C TYR A 93 11.30 0.83 -12.05
N THR A 94 11.58 -0.19 -11.24
CA THR A 94 12.93 -0.72 -11.03
C THR A 94 13.08 -2.11 -11.64
N SER A 95 14.31 -2.57 -11.80
CA SER A 95 14.60 -3.94 -12.21
C SER A 95 14.13 -5.01 -11.21
N LEU A 96 13.73 -4.60 -10.01
CA LEU A 96 13.16 -5.46 -8.97
C LEU A 96 11.67 -5.70 -9.15
N ASN A 97 10.95 -4.74 -9.76
CA ASN A 97 9.53 -4.90 -10.04
C ASN A 97 9.33 -6.14 -10.94
N GLY A 98 8.30 -6.91 -10.71
CA GLY A 98 8.09 -8.20 -11.37
C GLY A 98 8.87 -9.38 -10.75
N GLN A 99 9.88 -9.10 -9.89
CA GLN A 99 10.56 -10.13 -9.10
C GLN A 99 10.05 -10.18 -7.66
N LEU A 100 9.48 -9.08 -7.16
CA LEU A 100 8.92 -8.97 -5.82
C LEU A 100 7.49 -9.50 -5.81
N GLN A 101 7.17 -10.30 -4.82
CA GLN A 101 5.85 -10.89 -4.63
C GLN A 101 5.26 -10.42 -3.30
N GLU A 102 3.97 -10.16 -3.32
CA GLU A 102 3.23 -9.86 -2.10
C GLU A 102 3.36 -11.00 -1.08
N LYS A 103 3.29 -10.65 0.20
CA LYS A 103 3.51 -11.59 1.32
C LYS A 103 4.89 -12.26 1.30
N THR A 104 5.90 -11.46 1.00
CA THR A 104 7.29 -11.85 1.20
C THR A 104 8.00 -10.83 2.08
N LYS A 105 9.01 -11.29 2.83
CA LYS A 105 10.04 -10.46 3.45
C LYS A 105 11.26 -10.43 2.55
N VAL A 106 11.82 -9.24 2.37
CA VAL A 106 12.99 -9.02 1.52
C VAL A 106 14.11 -8.39 2.32
N SER A 107 15.33 -8.87 2.07
CA SER A 107 16.55 -8.35 2.69
C SER A 107 17.64 -8.20 1.65
N GLY A 108 18.45 -7.15 1.80
CA GLY A 108 19.56 -6.81 0.90
C GLY A 108 19.66 -5.33 0.65
N THR A 109 20.45 -4.96 -0.36
CA THR A 109 20.71 -3.57 -0.69
C THR A 109 19.99 -3.16 -1.97
N VAL A 110 19.32 -2.01 -1.92
CA VAL A 110 18.64 -1.38 -3.06
C VAL A 110 19.33 -0.07 -3.40
N TYR A 111 19.76 0.07 -4.67
CA TYR A 111 20.37 1.28 -5.21
C TYR A 111 19.33 2.05 -6.00
N VAL A 112 18.98 3.25 -5.53
CA VAL A 112 17.82 4.00 -6.03
C VAL A 112 18.07 5.50 -5.97
N VAL A 113 17.21 6.24 -6.66
CA VAL A 113 17.06 7.69 -6.44
C VAL A 113 15.73 7.95 -5.74
N LYS A 114 15.75 8.80 -4.72
CA LYS A 114 14.53 9.24 -4.05
C LYS A 114 13.68 10.09 -4.98
N ARG A 115 12.41 9.74 -5.09
CA ARG A 115 11.39 10.57 -5.73
C ARG A 115 10.21 10.77 -4.80
N VAL A 116 9.63 11.96 -4.83
CA VAL A 116 8.34 12.23 -4.20
C VAL A 116 7.33 12.57 -5.27
N ALA A 117 6.22 11.85 -5.32
CA ALA A 117 5.13 12.12 -6.23
C ALA A 117 3.80 12.06 -5.48
N SER A 118 3.01 13.13 -5.59
CA SER A 118 1.72 13.26 -4.88
C SER A 118 1.80 12.99 -3.38
N GLY A 119 2.92 13.36 -2.74
CA GLY A 119 3.16 13.10 -1.31
C GLY A 119 3.70 11.71 -0.96
N ASN A 120 3.79 10.79 -1.92
CA ASN A 120 4.34 9.45 -1.67
C ASN A 120 5.83 9.40 -2.00
N THR A 121 6.61 8.85 -1.07
CA THR A 121 8.03 8.57 -1.29
C THR A 121 8.18 7.31 -2.13
N GLN A 122 9.06 7.40 -3.12
CA GLN A 122 9.31 6.34 -4.10
C GLN A 122 10.81 6.06 -4.21
N MET A 123 11.16 4.79 -4.19
CA MET A 123 12.44 4.27 -4.63
C MET A 123 12.37 4.07 -6.15
N LYS A 124 13.10 4.86 -6.91
CA LYS A 124 13.13 4.77 -8.36
C LYS A 124 14.52 4.40 -8.84
N GLU A 125 14.61 3.45 -9.78
CA GLU A 125 15.89 3.12 -10.42
C GLU A 125 16.33 4.29 -11.33
N ALA A 126 17.59 4.65 -11.26
CA ALA A 126 18.23 5.53 -12.23
C ALA A 126 19.09 4.68 -13.18
N GLU A 127 19.35 5.21 -14.38
CA GLU A 127 20.08 4.47 -15.43
C GLU A 127 21.45 3.96 -14.97
N ASP A 128 22.14 4.74 -14.13
CA ASP A 128 23.49 4.46 -13.66
C ASP A 128 23.56 3.75 -12.30
N THR A 129 22.41 3.30 -11.76
CA THR A 129 22.43 2.58 -10.47
C THR A 129 22.93 1.16 -10.61
N PRO A 130 23.71 0.65 -9.65
CA PRO A 130 24.04 -0.77 -9.57
C PRO A 130 22.77 -1.62 -9.49
N LYS A 131 22.85 -2.85 -9.99
CA LYS A 131 21.73 -3.79 -9.88
C LYS A 131 21.52 -4.20 -8.43
N SER A 132 20.33 -3.94 -7.92
CA SER A 132 19.92 -4.35 -6.57
C SER A 132 19.84 -5.87 -6.46
N LYS A 133 20.22 -6.40 -5.30
CA LYS A 133 20.14 -7.83 -5.00
C LYS A 133 19.37 -8.02 -3.70
N LEU A 134 18.23 -8.68 -3.78
CA LEU A 134 17.41 -9.00 -2.64
C LEU A 134 17.22 -10.51 -2.51
N THR A 135 17.16 -10.98 -1.26
CA THR A 135 16.67 -12.31 -0.92
C THR A 135 15.23 -12.17 -0.45
N ALA A 136 14.37 -13.13 -0.80
CA ALA A 136 12.97 -13.11 -0.44
C ALA A 136 12.57 -14.38 0.31
N THR A 137 11.75 -14.24 1.34
CA THR A 137 11.18 -15.35 2.12
C THR A 137 9.68 -15.12 2.26
N ALA A 138 8.86 -16.13 1.96
CA ALA A 138 7.41 -16.03 2.09
C ALA A 138 6.98 -15.84 3.55
N ILE A 139 5.98 -15.00 3.77
CA ILE A 139 5.31 -14.80 5.06
C ILE A 139 3.82 -15.08 4.92
N ARG A 140 3.17 -15.38 6.05
CA ARG A 140 1.73 -15.62 6.08
C ARG A 140 0.94 -14.31 6.09
N ASP A 141 1.31 -13.40 6.98
CA ASP A 141 0.57 -12.18 7.26
C ASP A 141 1.54 -11.00 7.38
N TYR A 142 1.05 -9.80 7.10
CA TYR A 142 1.80 -8.54 7.25
C TYR A 142 1.86 -8.11 8.71
N THR A 143 2.84 -7.27 9.03
CA THR A 143 2.78 -6.40 10.20
C THR A 143 1.72 -5.31 9.97
N ILE A 144 0.78 -5.15 10.88
CA ILE A 144 -0.35 -4.24 10.74
C ILE A 144 -0.29 -3.18 11.84
N VAL A 145 -0.47 -1.92 11.47
CA VAL A 145 -0.69 -0.81 12.42
C VAL A 145 -2.18 -0.75 12.73
N GLU A 146 -2.56 -1.09 13.96
CA GLU A 146 -3.96 -1.04 14.41
C GLU A 146 -4.21 0.22 15.24
N GLY A 147 -5.39 0.80 15.11
CA GLY A 147 -5.80 1.97 15.88
C GLY A 147 -7.07 2.59 15.32
N THR A 148 -7.46 3.74 15.88
CA THR A 148 -8.51 4.59 15.31
C THR A 148 -8.00 5.30 14.04
N LEU A 149 -8.92 5.79 13.23
CA LEU A 149 -8.55 6.52 12.01
C LEU A 149 -7.71 7.77 12.33
N ALA A 150 -7.96 8.45 13.43
CA ALA A 150 -7.17 9.60 13.87
C ALA A 150 -5.72 9.20 14.23
N GLU A 151 -5.54 8.05 14.87
CA GLU A 151 -4.23 7.54 15.28
C GLU A 151 -3.41 7.01 14.11
N VAL A 152 -4.03 6.31 13.17
CA VAL A 152 -3.29 5.68 12.06
C VAL A 152 -3.05 6.64 10.90
N ASN A 153 -3.90 7.66 10.69
CA ASN A 153 -3.79 8.60 9.56
C ASN A 153 -2.73 9.67 9.81
N VAL A 154 -1.51 9.26 10.01
CA VAL A 154 -0.35 10.13 10.27
C VAL A 154 0.80 9.84 9.29
N ALA A 155 1.68 10.82 9.10
CA ALA A 155 2.78 10.72 8.13
C ALA A 155 3.70 9.51 8.35
N ALA A 156 3.92 9.10 9.61
CA ALA A 156 4.75 7.95 9.97
C ALA A 156 4.19 6.60 9.47
N ASN A 157 2.90 6.55 9.17
CA ASN A 157 2.21 5.35 8.69
C ASN A 157 1.97 5.36 7.17
N LEU A 158 2.41 6.38 6.45
CA LEU A 158 2.31 6.39 4.99
C LEU A 158 2.99 5.17 4.38
N ASN A 159 2.31 4.55 3.44
CA ASN A 159 2.69 3.33 2.72
C ASN A 159 2.79 2.07 3.60
N LYS A 160 2.24 2.11 4.83
CA LYS A 160 2.11 0.94 5.72
C LYS A 160 0.71 0.37 5.68
N VAL A 161 0.62 -0.91 6.02
CA VAL A 161 -0.67 -1.59 6.22
C VAL A 161 -1.27 -1.15 7.55
N VAL A 162 -2.48 -0.66 7.49
CA VAL A 162 -3.27 -0.24 8.65
C VAL A 162 -4.55 -1.05 8.75
N LYS A 163 -5.07 -1.21 9.97
CA LYS A 163 -6.37 -1.85 10.23
C LYS A 163 -7.23 -0.94 11.08
N LEU A 164 -8.44 -0.74 10.63
CA LEU A 164 -9.48 0.05 11.28
C LEU A 164 -10.68 -0.85 11.56
N THR A 165 -11.21 -0.80 12.76
CA THR A 165 -12.37 -1.60 13.18
C THR A 165 -13.46 -0.69 13.74
N GLY A 166 -14.72 -0.94 13.37
CA GLY A 166 -15.85 -0.16 13.86
C GLY A 166 -15.99 1.19 13.16
N ALA A 167 -15.55 1.30 11.92
CA ALA A 167 -15.75 2.48 11.09
C ALA A 167 -17.04 2.35 10.27
N SER A 168 -17.60 3.46 9.80
CA SER A 168 -18.63 3.46 8.75
C SER A 168 -17.99 3.69 7.39
N LEU A 169 -18.48 3.01 6.36
CA LEU A 169 -18.03 3.14 4.99
C LEU A 169 -19.21 3.51 4.09
N GLU A 170 -19.09 4.60 3.36
CA GLU A 170 -20.01 5.01 2.31
C GLU A 170 -19.36 4.77 0.94
N GLU A 171 -19.93 3.87 0.16
CA GLU A 171 -19.44 3.50 -1.18
C GLU A 171 -20.06 4.43 -2.23
N THR A 172 -19.35 5.50 -2.56
CA THR A 172 -19.87 6.60 -3.40
C THR A 172 -19.83 6.30 -4.91
N SER A 173 -19.02 5.33 -5.32
CA SER A 173 -18.94 4.87 -6.72
C SER A 173 -18.43 3.42 -6.77
N ALA A 174 -18.35 2.85 -7.97
CA ALA A 174 -17.79 1.50 -8.16
C ALA A 174 -16.33 1.35 -7.68
N THR A 175 -15.61 2.44 -7.49
CA THR A 175 -14.18 2.44 -7.13
C THR A 175 -13.82 3.41 -6.03
N ALA A 176 -14.75 4.21 -5.52
CA ALA A 176 -14.47 5.23 -4.52
C ALA A 176 -15.48 5.16 -3.38
N GLY A 177 -15.00 5.46 -2.18
CA GLY A 177 -15.81 5.57 -0.98
C GLY A 177 -15.19 6.51 0.03
N LYS A 178 -15.90 6.68 1.14
CA LYS A 178 -15.46 7.45 2.31
C LYS A 178 -15.60 6.60 3.55
N LEU A 179 -14.50 6.46 4.28
CA LEU A 179 -14.50 5.81 5.58
C LEU A 179 -14.51 6.89 6.67
N THR A 180 -15.43 6.76 7.62
CA THR A 180 -15.57 7.69 8.75
C THR A 180 -15.46 6.93 10.06
N GLN A 181 -14.69 7.46 11.00
CA GLN A 181 -14.60 6.95 12.36
C GLN A 181 -14.44 8.13 13.33
N GLY A 182 -15.40 8.29 14.24
CA GLY A 182 -15.53 9.53 15.03
C GLY A 182 -15.72 10.74 14.10
N ASP A 183 -14.96 11.78 14.32
CA ASP A 183 -15.02 13.02 13.53
C ASP A 183 -14.07 13.02 12.32
N VAL A 184 -13.35 11.92 12.09
CA VAL A 184 -12.35 11.82 11.00
C VAL A 184 -12.92 11.04 9.82
N THR A 185 -12.75 11.60 8.63
CA THR A 185 -13.12 10.96 7.37
C THR A 185 -11.92 10.89 6.44
N ILE A 186 -11.76 9.75 5.74
CA ILE A 186 -10.72 9.52 4.74
C ILE A 186 -11.31 8.92 3.46
N ASP A 187 -10.74 9.24 2.33
CA ASP A 187 -11.12 8.62 1.06
C ASP A 187 -10.63 7.16 1.00
N VAL A 188 -11.46 6.29 0.42
CA VAL A 188 -11.10 4.91 0.10
C VAL A 188 -11.14 4.74 -1.41
N ASN A 189 -10.07 4.16 -1.97
CA ASN A 189 -9.95 3.89 -3.39
C ASN A 189 -9.91 2.38 -3.63
N ASN A 190 -11.06 1.81 -3.98
CA ASN A 190 -11.25 0.36 -4.26
C ASN A 190 -10.92 -0.02 -5.71
N GLY A 191 -10.04 0.65 -6.32
CA GLY A 191 -9.59 0.41 -7.67
C GLY A 191 -9.07 1.71 -8.24
N SER A 192 -7.80 1.77 -8.51
CA SER A 192 -7.21 2.97 -9.07
C SER A 192 -7.73 3.23 -10.47
N ALA A 193 -7.96 4.51 -10.79
CA ALA A 193 -8.19 4.98 -12.15
C ALA A 193 -6.99 4.72 -13.08
N THR A 194 -5.82 4.43 -12.50
CA THR A 194 -4.61 4.04 -13.23
C THR A 194 -4.25 2.61 -12.86
N ALA A 195 -4.03 1.74 -13.83
CA ALA A 195 -3.62 0.35 -13.66
C ALA A 195 -2.43 0.17 -12.71
N ASN A 196 -1.60 1.22 -12.59
CA ASN A 196 -0.37 1.25 -11.82
C ASN A 196 -0.56 1.23 -10.28
N GLN A 197 -1.77 1.47 -9.78
CA GLN A 197 -2.04 1.52 -8.34
C GLN A 197 -3.13 0.55 -7.91
N GLN A 198 -3.67 -0.22 -8.84
CA GLN A 198 -4.66 -1.23 -8.52
C GLN A 198 -3.96 -2.42 -7.86
N LEU A 199 -4.07 -2.52 -6.54
CA LEU A 199 -3.48 -3.61 -5.75
C LEU A 199 -4.49 -4.73 -5.55
N HIS A 200 -5.56 -4.40 -4.86
CA HIS A 200 -6.65 -5.29 -4.51
C HIS A 200 -7.96 -4.62 -4.89
N LYS A 201 -8.99 -5.42 -5.06
CA LYS A 201 -10.35 -4.95 -5.28
C LYS A 201 -11.29 -5.74 -4.39
N ILE A 202 -11.99 -5.04 -3.52
CA ILE A 202 -13.06 -5.63 -2.72
C ILE A 202 -14.21 -5.98 -3.68
N SER A 203 -14.57 -7.26 -3.76
CA SER A 203 -15.57 -7.76 -4.70
C SER A 203 -17.00 -7.38 -4.30
N GLU A 204 -17.25 -7.31 -3.00
CA GLU A 204 -18.55 -6.98 -2.40
C GLU A 204 -18.83 -5.48 -2.43
N TRP A 205 -17.96 -4.67 -3.03
CA TRP A 205 -18.13 -3.23 -3.15
C TRP A 205 -19.31 -2.89 -4.06
N ALA A 206 -20.30 -2.21 -3.53
CA ALA A 206 -21.50 -1.83 -4.25
C ALA A 206 -21.78 -0.32 -4.12
N LYS A 207 -21.87 0.36 -5.26
CA LYS A 207 -22.15 1.80 -5.31
C LYS A 207 -23.45 2.14 -4.54
N ASP A 208 -23.44 3.29 -3.88
CA ASP A 208 -24.56 3.84 -3.07
C ASP A 208 -24.92 2.98 -1.85
N THR A 209 -23.97 2.16 -1.37
CA THR A 209 -24.11 1.36 -0.14
C THR A 209 -23.45 2.07 1.03
N LYS A 210 -24.09 2.02 2.19
CA LYS A 210 -23.54 2.50 3.46
C LYS A 210 -23.48 1.36 4.46
N LEU A 211 -22.28 1.08 4.95
CA LEU A 211 -21.98 0.08 5.96
C LEU A 211 -21.60 0.79 7.25
N GLU A 212 -22.23 0.42 8.37
CA GLU A 212 -22.09 1.17 9.63
C GLU A 212 -21.00 0.62 10.56
N ASN A 213 -20.57 -0.60 10.35
CA ASN A 213 -19.62 -1.26 11.25
C ASN A 213 -18.68 -2.16 10.47
N VAL A 214 -17.66 -1.58 9.82
CA VAL A 214 -16.70 -2.34 9.04
C VAL A 214 -15.37 -2.50 9.76
N THR A 215 -14.70 -3.61 9.49
CA THR A 215 -13.26 -3.77 9.68
C THR A 215 -12.61 -3.70 8.31
N ILE A 216 -11.67 -2.77 8.12
CA ILE A 216 -10.93 -2.61 6.88
C ILE A 216 -9.42 -2.76 7.16
N VAL A 217 -8.74 -3.56 6.32
CA VAL A 217 -7.28 -3.61 6.23
C VAL A 217 -6.90 -2.95 4.91
N ALA A 218 -6.02 -1.97 4.96
CA ALA A 218 -5.67 -1.15 3.80
C ALA A 218 -4.23 -0.66 3.87
N ILE A 219 -3.66 -0.25 2.74
CA ILE A 219 -2.43 0.54 2.72
C ILE A 219 -2.83 2.02 2.79
N LEU A 220 -2.26 2.75 3.74
CA LEU A 220 -2.41 4.20 3.85
C LEU A 220 -1.46 4.87 2.87
N VAL A 221 -1.97 5.67 1.95
CA VAL A 221 -1.14 6.39 0.97
C VAL A 221 -1.51 7.87 0.92
N ALA A 222 -0.58 8.70 0.50
CA ALA A 222 -0.90 10.08 0.18
C ALA A 222 -1.72 10.12 -1.12
N LYS A 223 -2.87 10.80 -1.09
CA LYS A 223 -3.65 11.14 -2.27
C LYS A 223 -3.11 12.41 -2.95
N SER A 224 -2.62 13.33 -2.12
CA SER A 224 -1.97 14.57 -2.53
C SER A 224 -0.91 14.95 -1.49
N ALA A 225 -0.28 16.10 -1.64
CA ALA A 225 0.66 16.62 -0.64
C ALA A 225 0.03 16.88 0.75
N THR A 226 -1.28 17.00 0.83
CA THR A 226 -2.00 17.39 2.06
C THR A 226 -3.10 16.43 2.50
N THR A 227 -3.43 15.44 1.69
CA THR A 227 -4.53 14.49 1.96
C THR A 227 -4.08 13.07 1.73
N ASN A 228 -4.58 12.16 2.54
CA ASN A 228 -4.34 10.72 2.44
C ASN A 228 -5.58 9.99 1.93
N GLN A 229 -5.38 8.74 1.54
CA GLN A 229 -6.43 7.79 1.18
C GLN A 229 -6.04 6.38 1.59
N LEU A 230 -7.02 5.50 1.65
CA LEU A 230 -6.82 4.07 1.88
C LEU A 230 -6.92 3.29 0.57
N LEU A 231 -5.97 2.40 0.34
CA LEU A 231 -6.05 1.37 -0.70
C LEU A 231 -6.43 0.06 -0.01
N PRO A 232 -7.68 -0.42 -0.11
CA PRO A 232 -8.13 -1.55 0.67
C PRO A 232 -7.48 -2.86 0.21
N ILE A 233 -7.14 -3.71 1.17
CA ILE A 233 -6.66 -5.09 0.97
C ILE A 233 -7.81 -6.06 1.24
N SER A 234 -8.52 -5.84 2.35
CA SER A 234 -9.71 -6.62 2.73
C SER A 234 -10.68 -5.79 3.54
N MET A 235 -11.93 -6.21 3.53
CA MET A 235 -13.00 -5.58 4.29
C MET A 235 -13.94 -6.67 4.83
N THR A 236 -14.45 -6.45 6.03
CA THR A 236 -15.51 -7.26 6.65
C THR A 236 -16.59 -6.32 7.15
N ASP A 237 -17.84 -6.58 6.77
CA ASP A 237 -19.00 -5.94 7.38
C ASP A 237 -19.34 -6.69 8.66
N ASN A 238 -19.00 -6.10 9.80
CA ASN A 238 -19.25 -6.72 11.11
C ASN A 238 -20.74 -6.71 11.50
N ALA A 239 -21.57 -5.95 10.79
CA ALA A 239 -23.02 -5.98 11.01
C ALA A 239 -23.62 -7.30 10.51
N LEU A 240 -22.98 -7.94 9.53
CA LEU A 240 -23.41 -9.25 8.99
C LEU A 240 -22.89 -10.43 9.83
N ASP A 241 -21.81 -10.27 10.57
CA ASP A 241 -21.21 -11.33 11.41
C ASP A 241 -21.88 -11.48 12.79
N GLY A 242 -22.72 -10.54 13.13
CA GLY A 242 -23.47 -10.59 14.38
C GLY A 242 -24.91 -11.05 14.14
N ILE A 243 -25.31 -12.15 14.78
CA ILE A 243 -26.66 -12.22 15.29
C ILE A 243 -26.73 -11.09 16.33
N ALA A 244 -26.88 -9.85 15.84
CA ALA A 244 -27.06 -8.69 16.69
C ALA A 244 -28.35 -8.94 17.45
N ASN A 245 -28.21 -9.19 18.75
CA ASN A 245 -29.30 -9.23 19.73
C ASN A 245 -30.61 -9.70 19.13
N VAL A 246 -30.83 -11.01 19.07
CA VAL A 246 -32.21 -11.49 19.12
C VAL A 246 -32.75 -10.91 20.41
N ALA A 247 -33.47 -9.81 20.30
CA ALA A 247 -34.21 -9.28 21.44
C ALA A 247 -34.96 -10.45 22.02
N ALA A 248 -34.70 -10.78 23.29
CA ALA A 248 -35.51 -11.78 23.95
C ALA A 248 -36.94 -11.28 23.82
N ASP A 249 -37.82 -12.08 23.19
CA ASP A 249 -39.22 -11.74 23.12
C ASP A 249 -39.67 -11.38 24.55
N ALA A 250 -40.40 -10.28 24.69
CA ALA A 250 -40.79 -9.70 25.98
C ALA A 250 -41.58 -10.68 26.87
N ASP A 251 -41.96 -11.83 26.37
CA ASP A 251 -42.72 -12.87 27.06
C ASP A 251 -41.87 -13.90 27.83
N GLY A 252 -40.55 -13.74 27.93
CA GLY A 252 -39.70 -14.63 28.73
C GLY A 252 -39.63 -16.09 28.23
N ALA A 253 -40.21 -16.40 27.08
CA ALA A 253 -40.10 -17.71 26.46
C ALA A 253 -38.72 -17.91 25.83
N THR A 254 -37.98 -18.92 26.26
CA THR A 254 -36.67 -19.27 25.71
C THR A 254 -36.84 -19.76 24.28
N THR A 255 -36.66 -18.87 23.31
CA THR A 255 -36.80 -19.21 21.91
C THR A 255 -35.60 -20.05 21.43
N ILE A 256 -35.90 -21.17 20.78
CA ILE A 256 -34.90 -22.12 20.27
C ILE A 256 -34.81 -21.94 18.77
N TYR A 257 -33.61 -21.80 18.25
CA TYR A 257 -33.32 -21.73 16.81
C TYR A 257 -32.31 -22.81 16.41
N SER A 258 -32.47 -23.37 15.21
CA SER A 258 -31.39 -24.12 14.57
C SER A 258 -30.22 -23.21 14.16
N LEU A 259 -29.10 -23.78 13.79
CA LEU A 259 -27.97 -22.98 13.23
C LEU A 259 -28.32 -22.25 11.91
N GLN A 260 -29.36 -22.70 11.21
CA GLN A 260 -29.88 -22.05 10.01
C GLN A 260 -30.89 -20.95 10.31
N GLY A 261 -31.08 -20.57 11.60
CA GLY A 261 -32.02 -19.52 12.02
C GLY A 261 -33.49 -19.96 12.03
N VAL A 262 -33.79 -21.22 11.85
CA VAL A 262 -35.17 -21.73 11.87
C VAL A 262 -35.62 -21.98 13.31
N ARG A 263 -36.73 -21.36 13.71
CA ARG A 263 -37.35 -21.55 15.05
C ARG A 263 -37.73 -23.01 15.26
N GLN A 264 -37.37 -23.55 16.43
CA GLN A 264 -37.62 -24.92 16.81
C GLN A 264 -38.60 -24.94 18.00
N SER A 265 -39.51 -25.88 18.00
CA SER A 265 -40.47 -26.08 19.11
C SER A 265 -39.90 -26.95 20.24
N SER A 266 -38.83 -27.69 19.98
CA SER A 266 -38.18 -28.56 20.95
C SER A 266 -36.70 -28.81 20.60
N LEU A 267 -35.89 -29.15 21.62
CA LEU A 267 -34.53 -29.54 21.49
C LEU A 267 -34.43 -31.05 21.14
N LYS A 268 -33.78 -31.37 20.04
CA LYS A 268 -33.37 -32.73 19.69
C LYS A 268 -31.82 -32.78 19.76
N LYS A 269 -31.24 -33.96 19.62
CA LYS A 269 -29.77 -34.07 19.54
C LYS A 269 -29.24 -33.16 18.45
N GLY A 270 -28.34 -32.23 18.81
CA GLY A 270 -27.79 -31.27 17.86
C GLY A 270 -27.33 -29.97 18.51
N LEU A 271 -26.87 -29.01 17.68
CA LEU A 271 -26.42 -27.70 18.10
C LEU A 271 -27.52 -26.65 17.80
N TYR A 272 -27.87 -25.81 18.79
CA TYR A 272 -28.93 -24.85 18.74
C TYR A 272 -28.48 -23.50 19.30
N ILE A 273 -29.26 -22.48 19.00
CA ILE A 273 -29.20 -21.17 19.67
C ILE A 273 -30.41 -21.08 20.59
N VAL A 274 -30.16 -21.00 21.89
CA VAL A 274 -31.19 -20.94 22.93
C VAL A 274 -30.96 -19.70 23.79
N GLY A 275 -31.87 -18.73 23.78
CA GLY A 275 -31.68 -17.49 24.51
C GLY A 275 -30.39 -16.75 24.12
N GLY A 276 -30.04 -16.73 22.84
CA GLY A 276 -28.83 -16.09 22.33
C GLY A 276 -27.50 -16.85 22.60
N LYS A 277 -27.54 -18.05 23.19
CA LYS A 277 -26.36 -18.86 23.50
C LYS A 277 -26.32 -20.14 22.67
N LYS A 278 -25.14 -20.56 22.22
CA LYS A 278 -24.96 -21.87 21.60
C LYS A 278 -25.09 -22.99 22.63
N VAL A 279 -26.02 -23.91 22.40
CA VAL A 279 -26.28 -25.06 23.26
C VAL A 279 -26.17 -26.34 22.45
N MET A 280 -25.34 -27.26 22.90
CA MET A 280 -25.24 -28.60 22.33
C MET A 280 -26.10 -29.56 23.14
N VAL A 281 -27.05 -30.21 22.49
CA VAL A 281 -27.88 -31.29 23.07
C VAL A 281 -27.27 -32.62 22.65
N LYS A 282 -26.89 -33.43 23.63
CA LYS A 282 -26.23 -34.73 23.42
C LYS A 282 -27.26 -35.86 23.23
#